data_f65d04f73b114c81ef60e949f6300fcf
#
_entry.id   f65d04f73b114c81ef60e949f6300fcf
#
_cell.length_a   1.000
_cell.length_b   1.000
_cell.length_c   1.000
_cell.angle_alpha   90.00
_cell.angle_beta   90.00
_cell.angle_gamma   90.00
#
_symmetry.space_group_name_H-M   'P 1'
#
loop_
_entity.id
_entity.type
_entity.pdbx_description
1 polymer ?
#
loop_
_entity_poly.entity_id
_entity_poly.type
_entity_poly.pdbx_seq_one_letter_code
_entity_poly.pdbx_strand_id
1 'polypeptide(L)'
;HDGKAYLCARRKRGYTESELGAGATPIMESAMLESDDGINWHFHSLFQTTKGNETAFLFRKNGNLLAISRRQRRDPALLIQSSSPYLKMDRTELTKHVGGPMLARWGNDFIVGGRRFTEDGPRTTLYWLRDGKLHEAASLPSGGDNSYPGFVELDDGTGLISWYSSHEKDANGNTECAIYLANLKKK
;
A
#
# COMPACT_ATOMS: atom_id res chain seq x y z
N HIS A 1 4.41 15.61 -8.75
CA HIS A 1 4.00 16.67 -7.83
C HIS A 1 5.08 17.75 -7.82
N ASP A 2 4.69 19.01 -7.97
CA ASP A 2 5.61 20.17 -7.99
C ASP A 2 6.81 20.00 -8.95
N GLY A 3 6.53 19.46 -10.15
CA GLY A 3 7.55 19.23 -11.18
C GLY A 3 8.47 18.05 -10.94
N LYS A 4 8.29 17.29 -9.85
CA LYS A 4 9.07 16.11 -9.51
C LYS A 4 8.27 14.83 -9.60
N ALA A 5 8.94 13.73 -9.88
CA ALA A 5 8.42 12.38 -9.71
C ALA A 5 8.84 11.80 -8.36
N TYR A 6 7.95 11.00 -7.76
CA TYR A 6 8.20 10.33 -6.48
C TYR A 6 7.83 8.86 -6.56
N LEU A 7 8.60 7.99 -5.92
CA LEU A 7 8.28 6.59 -5.79
C LEU A 7 8.62 6.04 -4.40
N CYS A 8 7.98 4.94 -4.03
CA CYS A 8 8.34 4.17 -2.86
C CYS A 8 9.28 3.04 -3.25
N ALA A 9 10.37 2.91 -2.50
CA ALA A 9 11.30 1.80 -2.61
C ALA A 9 11.44 1.09 -1.26
N ARG A 10 11.69 -0.21 -1.28
CA ARG A 10 12.06 -0.98 -0.11
C ARG A 10 13.56 -1.22 -0.13
N ARG A 11 14.24 -0.96 0.97
CA ARG A 11 15.67 -1.23 1.11
C ARG A 11 16.00 -1.99 2.39
N LYS A 12 17.12 -2.69 2.37
CA LYS A 12 17.75 -3.23 3.58
C LYS A 12 18.82 -2.24 4.06
N ARG A 13 18.92 -2.08 5.36
CA ARG A 13 20.08 -1.43 5.98
C ARG A 13 20.92 -2.52 6.64
N GLY A 14 22.20 -2.57 6.23
CA GLY A 14 23.11 -3.66 6.57
C GLY A 14 22.86 -4.91 5.69
N TYR A 15 23.87 -5.30 4.93
CA TYR A 15 23.79 -6.45 4.02
C TYR A 15 24.68 -7.60 4.44
N THR A 16 25.69 -7.31 5.23
CA THR A 16 26.72 -8.28 5.65
C THR A 16 26.74 -8.44 7.16
N GLU A 17 27.25 -9.58 7.63
CA GLU A 17 27.47 -9.81 9.06
C GLU A 17 28.44 -8.77 9.67
N SER A 18 29.39 -8.27 8.88
CA SER A 18 30.31 -7.21 9.31
C SER A 18 29.58 -5.88 9.58
N GLU A 19 28.51 -5.60 8.86
CA GLU A 19 27.69 -4.38 9.04
C GLU A 19 26.65 -4.53 10.15
N LEU A 20 26.17 -5.74 10.40
CA LEU A 20 25.06 -6.02 11.31
C LEU A 20 25.49 -6.65 12.63
N GLY A 21 26.67 -7.31 12.64
CA GLY A 21 27.05 -8.24 13.68
C GLY A 21 26.52 -9.66 13.44
N ALA A 22 27.20 -10.66 14.01
CA ALA A 22 26.86 -12.06 13.81
C ALA A 22 25.41 -12.36 14.22
N GLY A 23 24.66 -12.99 13.34
CA GLY A 23 23.27 -13.40 13.56
C GLY A 23 22.23 -12.27 13.54
N ALA A 24 22.59 -11.03 13.25
CA ALA A 24 21.65 -9.93 13.17
C ALA A 24 20.81 -9.96 11.88
N THR A 25 19.53 -9.58 11.99
CA THR A 25 18.63 -9.49 10.85
C THR A 25 18.68 -8.11 10.23
N PRO A 26 18.78 -7.98 8.89
CA PRO A 26 18.76 -6.69 8.22
C PRO A 26 17.53 -5.86 8.58
N ILE A 27 17.75 -4.59 8.86
CA ILE A 27 16.66 -3.65 9.09
C ILE A 27 16.03 -3.32 7.73
N MET A 28 14.73 -3.59 7.62
CA MET A 28 13.95 -3.25 6.43
C MET A 28 13.37 -1.85 6.57
N GLU A 29 13.62 -1.00 5.58
CA GLU A 29 13.13 0.36 5.49
C GLU A 29 12.22 0.52 4.27
N SER A 30 11.27 1.43 4.37
CA SER A 30 10.48 1.92 3.23
C SER A 30 10.90 3.35 2.94
N ALA A 31 11.45 3.57 1.76
CA ALA A 31 12.07 4.84 1.37
C ALA A 31 11.23 5.58 0.34
N MET A 32 11.23 6.90 0.43
CA MET A 32 10.76 7.79 -0.61
C MET A 32 11.96 8.20 -1.47
N LEU A 33 11.85 8.00 -2.75
CA LEU A 33 12.79 8.51 -3.73
C LEU A 33 12.14 9.63 -4.53
N GLU A 34 12.94 10.59 -4.98
CA GLU A 34 12.52 11.66 -5.87
C GLU A 34 13.37 11.72 -7.14
N SER A 35 12.80 12.28 -8.18
CA SER A 35 13.48 12.51 -9.46
C SER A 35 12.93 13.77 -10.14
N ASP A 36 13.82 14.51 -10.78
CA ASP A 36 13.46 15.67 -11.61
C ASP A 36 13.16 15.28 -13.05
N ASP A 37 13.63 14.12 -13.52
CA ASP A 37 13.53 13.65 -14.92
C ASP A 37 12.78 12.31 -15.08
N GLY A 38 12.43 11.65 -13.98
CA GLY A 38 11.80 10.33 -13.98
C GLY A 38 12.74 9.14 -14.27
N ILE A 39 14.03 9.41 -14.47
CA ILE A 39 15.08 8.43 -14.83
C ILE A 39 16.10 8.32 -13.72
N ASN A 40 16.63 9.45 -13.27
CA ASN A 40 17.61 9.52 -12.20
C ASN A 40 16.92 9.72 -10.85
N TRP A 41 17.05 8.73 -9.96
CA TRP A 41 16.35 8.70 -8.68
C TRP A 41 17.30 8.93 -7.52
N HIS A 42 16.90 9.80 -6.60
CA HIS A 42 17.66 10.14 -5.41
C HIS A 42 16.85 9.79 -4.15
N PHE A 43 17.57 9.36 -3.12
CA PHE A 43 16.95 9.17 -1.81
C PHE A 43 16.46 10.51 -1.27
N HIS A 44 15.19 10.55 -0.86
CA HIS A 44 14.58 11.73 -0.28
C HIS A 44 14.37 11.57 1.24
N SER A 45 13.55 10.63 1.66
CA SER A 45 13.21 10.42 3.07
C SER A 45 12.75 8.97 3.34
N LEU A 46 12.37 8.67 4.59
CA LEU A 46 11.89 7.35 4.97
C LEU A 46 10.42 7.38 5.37
N PHE A 47 9.58 6.63 4.66
CA PHE A 47 8.24 6.29 5.13
C PHE A 47 8.31 5.47 6.42
N GLN A 48 9.18 4.46 6.47
CA GLN A 48 9.43 3.63 7.65
C GLN A 48 10.93 3.39 7.86
N THR A 49 11.37 3.50 9.10
CA THR A 49 12.77 3.29 9.52
C THR A 49 13.07 1.85 9.94
N THR A 50 12.03 1.07 10.22
CA THR A 50 12.09 -0.35 10.61
C THR A 50 10.83 -1.06 10.13
N LYS A 51 10.92 -2.38 9.91
CA LYS A 51 9.79 -3.23 9.45
C LYS A 51 9.15 -2.74 8.15
N GLY A 52 9.89 -1.92 7.36
CA GLY A 52 9.41 -1.30 6.13
C GLY A 52 9.07 -2.30 5.05
N ASN A 53 8.03 -1.98 4.29
CA ASN A 53 7.56 -2.76 3.15
C ASN A 53 6.93 -1.81 2.12
N GLU A 54 6.03 -2.32 1.25
CA GLU A 54 5.35 -1.51 0.25
C GLU A 54 4.59 -0.34 0.90
N THR A 55 4.58 0.80 0.21
CA THR A 55 3.86 1.99 0.64
C THR A 55 3.13 2.59 -0.55
N ALA A 56 1.81 2.68 -0.47
CA ALA A 56 1.00 3.47 -1.38
C ALA A 56 0.89 4.90 -0.84
N PHE A 57 1.10 5.89 -1.67
CA PHE A 57 0.99 7.29 -1.26
C PHE A 57 0.39 8.16 -2.37
N LEU A 58 -0.13 9.30 -1.97
CA LEU A 58 -0.60 10.36 -2.88
C LEU A 58 -0.38 11.73 -2.24
N PHE A 59 -0.42 12.76 -3.08
CA PHE A 59 -0.45 14.15 -2.62
C PHE A 59 -1.90 14.66 -2.60
N ARG A 60 -2.28 15.28 -1.49
CA ARG A 60 -3.58 15.92 -1.34
C ARG A 60 -3.61 17.24 -2.14
N LYS A 61 -4.79 17.82 -2.36
CA LYS A 61 -4.95 19.12 -3.06
C LYS A 61 -4.16 20.26 -2.40
N ASN A 62 -3.95 20.19 -1.09
CA ASN A 62 -3.14 21.17 -0.33
C ASN A 62 -1.64 20.87 -0.33
N GLY A 63 -1.18 19.94 -1.16
CA GLY A 63 0.22 19.53 -1.26
C GLY A 63 0.69 18.54 -0.19
N ASN A 64 -0.08 18.27 0.86
CA ASN A 64 0.35 17.34 1.89
C ASN A 64 0.34 15.89 1.39
N LEU A 65 1.35 15.14 1.77
CA LEU A 65 1.46 13.71 1.50
C LEU A 65 0.56 12.92 2.46
N LEU A 66 -0.11 11.91 1.91
CA LEU A 66 -0.84 10.89 2.64
C LEU A 66 -0.36 9.52 2.15
N ALA A 67 -0.05 8.61 3.07
CA ALA A 67 0.39 7.26 2.71
C ALA A 67 -0.16 6.18 3.63
N ILE A 68 -0.32 4.98 3.06
CA ILE A 68 -0.59 3.72 3.77
C ILE A 68 0.61 2.82 3.55
N SER A 69 1.28 2.45 4.63
CA SER A 69 2.51 1.68 4.57
C SER A 69 2.32 0.32 5.25
N ARG A 70 2.54 -0.75 4.47
CA ARG A 70 2.59 -2.11 4.98
C ARG A 70 3.80 -2.27 5.90
N ARG A 71 3.61 -3.01 6.98
CA ARG A 71 4.70 -3.46 7.85
C ARG A 71 4.99 -4.94 7.64
N GLN A 72 6.23 -5.35 7.95
CA GLN A 72 6.64 -6.74 7.88
C GLN A 72 5.75 -7.64 8.75
N ARG A 73 5.76 -8.95 8.44
CA ARG A 73 4.92 -9.95 9.10
C ARG A 73 3.44 -9.59 8.89
N ARG A 74 2.64 -9.59 9.94
CA ARG A 74 1.22 -9.23 9.92
C ARG A 74 0.93 -8.03 10.84
N ASP A 75 1.97 -7.21 11.09
CA ASP A 75 1.80 -6.00 11.90
C ASP A 75 0.77 -5.06 11.25
N PRO A 76 0.00 -4.33 12.05
CA PRO A 76 -0.91 -3.30 11.55
C PRO A 76 -0.17 -2.30 10.67
N ALA A 77 -0.83 -1.83 9.61
CA ALA A 77 -0.27 -0.85 8.70
C ALA A 77 -0.07 0.52 9.38
N LEU A 78 0.76 1.38 8.78
CA LEU A 78 0.90 2.76 9.21
C LEU A 78 0.12 3.69 8.27
N LEU A 79 -0.61 4.62 8.87
CA LEU A 79 -1.01 5.87 8.24
C LEU A 79 0.15 6.85 8.40
N ILE A 80 0.60 7.44 7.29
CA ILE A 80 1.71 8.37 7.28
C ILE A 80 1.25 9.67 6.65
N GLN A 81 1.59 10.78 7.30
CA GLN A 81 1.31 12.12 6.80
C GLN A 81 2.58 12.96 6.84
N SER A 82 2.72 13.86 5.88
CA SER A 82 3.84 14.79 5.81
C SER A 82 3.45 16.04 5.02
N SER A 83 4.05 17.16 5.35
CA SER A 83 3.99 18.39 4.55
C SER A 83 5.32 18.61 3.84
N SER A 84 5.29 19.42 2.77
CA SER A 84 6.51 19.83 2.05
C SER A 84 7.55 20.38 3.05
N PRO A 85 8.81 20.02 2.91
CA PRO A 85 9.46 19.25 1.86
C PRO A 85 9.49 17.71 2.10
N TYR A 86 8.58 17.13 2.86
CA TYR A 86 8.39 15.68 3.10
C TYR A 86 9.57 14.97 3.78
N LEU A 87 10.33 15.70 4.59
CA LEU A 87 11.48 15.16 5.33
C LEU A 87 11.05 14.57 6.69
N LYS A 88 9.95 15.07 7.23
CA LYS A 88 9.39 14.61 8.51
C LYS A 88 8.09 13.87 8.27
N MET A 89 8.06 12.59 8.63
CA MET A 89 6.89 11.71 8.49
C MET A 89 6.23 11.50 9.85
N ASP A 90 4.97 11.95 9.98
CA ASP A 90 4.12 11.63 11.12
C ASP A 90 3.47 10.27 10.87
N ARG A 91 3.65 9.33 11.81
CA ARG A 91 3.26 7.93 11.67
C ARG A 91 2.26 7.56 12.74
N THR A 92 1.10 7.04 12.33
CA THR A 92 0.07 6.53 13.23
C THR A 92 -0.19 5.06 12.90
N GLU A 93 -0.15 4.19 13.89
CA GLU A 93 -0.47 2.79 13.69
C GLU A 93 -1.98 2.63 13.49
N LEU A 94 -2.36 1.93 12.42
CA LEU A 94 -3.73 1.55 12.14
C LEU A 94 -4.11 0.27 12.90
N THR A 95 -5.39 -0.07 12.92
CA THR A 95 -5.87 -1.29 13.59
C THR A 95 -5.85 -2.53 12.69
N LYS A 96 -5.50 -2.37 11.41
CA LYS A 96 -5.57 -3.44 10.40
C LYS A 96 -4.23 -3.61 9.69
N HIS A 97 -3.89 -4.86 9.39
CA HIS A 97 -2.87 -5.15 8.39
C HIS A 97 -3.42 -4.83 6.99
N VAL A 98 -2.59 -4.20 6.15
CA VAL A 98 -2.90 -3.94 4.73
C VAL A 98 -1.69 -4.37 3.91
N GLY A 99 -1.77 -5.55 3.29
CA GLY A 99 -0.70 -6.10 2.46
C GLY A 99 -0.88 -5.69 1.01
N GLY A 100 0.21 -5.32 0.30
CA GLY A 100 0.14 -4.78 -1.06
C GLY A 100 -0.81 -3.58 -1.14
N PRO A 101 -0.55 -2.50 -0.38
CA PRO A 101 -1.51 -1.43 -0.19
C PRO A 101 -1.79 -0.67 -1.48
N MET A 102 -3.03 -0.28 -1.64
CA MET A 102 -3.52 0.75 -2.55
C MET A 102 -4.06 1.91 -1.73
N LEU A 103 -3.83 3.12 -2.19
CA LEU A 103 -4.45 4.34 -1.67
C LEU A 103 -4.87 5.21 -2.86
N ALA A 104 -6.14 5.51 -2.95
CA ALA A 104 -6.69 6.33 -4.02
C ALA A 104 -7.71 7.33 -3.50
N ARG A 105 -7.98 8.37 -4.30
CA ARG A 105 -9.09 9.28 -4.08
C ARG A 105 -10.33 8.74 -4.78
N TRP A 106 -11.48 8.86 -4.15
CA TRP A 106 -12.77 8.62 -4.76
C TRP A 106 -13.73 9.75 -4.37
N GLY A 107 -13.89 10.73 -5.27
CA GLY A 107 -14.55 11.99 -4.96
C GLY A 107 -13.79 12.76 -3.87
N ASN A 108 -14.46 13.03 -2.77
CA ASN A 108 -13.85 13.69 -1.60
C ASN A 108 -13.28 12.73 -0.54
N ASP A 109 -13.50 11.43 -0.70
CA ASP A 109 -13.04 10.41 0.21
C ASP A 109 -11.71 9.79 -0.23
N PHE A 110 -11.09 9.03 0.67
CA PHE A 110 -9.96 8.16 0.37
C PHE A 110 -10.37 6.70 0.54
N ILE A 111 -10.05 5.91 -0.51
CA ILE A 111 -10.21 4.46 -0.49
C ILE A 111 -8.84 3.80 -0.34
N VAL A 112 -8.76 2.83 0.54
CA VAL A 112 -7.59 2.00 0.81
C VAL A 112 -7.94 0.56 0.47
N GLY A 113 -7.06 -0.13 -0.23
CA GLY A 113 -7.23 -1.55 -0.54
C GLY A 113 -5.99 -2.34 -0.21
N GLY A 114 -6.16 -3.64 0.03
CA GLY A 114 -5.05 -4.55 0.23
C GLY A 114 -5.45 -5.84 0.91
N ARG A 115 -4.46 -6.73 1.06
CA ARG A 115 -4.64 -8.02 1.72
C ARG A 115 -4.89 -7.85 3.22
N ARG A 116 -5.97 -8.43 3.69
CA ARG A 116 -6.27 -8.67 5.09
C ARG A 116 -6.19 -10.17 5.37
N PHE A 117 -5.76 -10.55 6.57
CA PHE A 117 -5.86 -11.92 7.05
C PHE A 117 -7.13 -12.06 7.90
N THR A 118 -7.97 -13.02 7.55
CA THR A 118 -9.19 -13.40 8.26
C THR A 118 -9.06 -14.84 8.77
N GLU A 119 -10.03 -15.32 9.53
CA GLU A 119 -10.09 -16.71 9.98
C GLU A 119 -10.17 -17.68 8.80
N ASP A 120 -10.86 -17.30 7.72
CA ASP A 120 -11.00 -18.09 6.48
C ASP A 120 -9.83 -17.90 5.51
N GLY A 121 -8.75 -17.24 5.93
CA GLY A 121 -7.56 -16.98 5.12
C GLY A 121 -7.47 -15.55 4.59
N PRO A 122 -6.53 -15.30 3.64
CA PRO A 122 -6.30 -13.96 3.12
C PRO A 122 -7.44 -13.50 2.20
N ARG A 123 -7.82 -12.23 2.32
CA ARG A 123 -8.84 -11.57 1.48
C ARG A 123 -8.36 -10.19 1.05
N THR A 124 -8.62 -9.82 -0.19
CA THR A 124 -8.47 -8.43 -0.64
C THR A 124 -9.66 -7.63 -0.14
N THR A 125 -9.39 -6.65 0.70
CA THR A 125 -10.42 -5.86 1.40
C THR A 125 -10.22 -4.38 1.09
N LEU A 126 -11.34 -3.67 0.93
CA LEU A 126 -11.41 -2.23 0.70
C LEU A 126 -11.90 -1.54 1.96
N TYR A 127 -11.35 -0.37 2.22
CA TYR A 127 -11.66 0.45 3.38
C TYR A 127 -11.85 1.91 2.98
N TRP A 128 -12.77 2.61 3.63
CA TRP A 128 -12.75 4.06 3.70
C TRP A 128 -11.75 4.50 4.76
N LEU A 129 -10.88 5.43 4.39
CA LEU A 129 -10.00 6.10 5.36
C LEU A 129 -10.70 7.39 5.83
N ARG A 130 -11.24 7.37 7.05
CA ARG A 130 -11.94 8.47 7.67
C ARG A 130 -11.41 8.69 9.08
N ASP A 131 -11.19 9.93 9.47
CA ASP A 131 -10.70 10.33 10.81
C ASP A 131 -9.46 9.52 11.26
N GLY A 132 -8.55 9.25 10.33
CA GLY A 132 -7.33 8.47 10.58
C GLY A 132 -7.57 6.98 10.85
N LYS A 133 -8.76 6.45 10.54
CA LYS A 133 -9.16 5.05 10.78
C LYS A 133 -9.62 4.37 9.49
N LEU A 134 -9.46 3.06 9.44
CA LEU A 134 -9.95 2.21 8.36
C LEU A 134 -11.33 1.65 8.70
N HIS A 135 -12.32 2.02 7.91
CA HIS A 135 -13.69 1.49 7.98
C HIS A 135 -13.91 0.56 6.79
N GLU A 136 -14.21 -0.70 7.05
CA GLU A 136 -14.40 -1.69 5.99
C GLU A 136 -15.55 -1.28 5.07
N ALA A 137 -15.25 -1.24 3.77
CA ALA A 137 -16.20 -0.90 2.72
C ALA A 137 -16.67 -2.14 1.98
N ALA A 138 -15.75 -3.04 1.63
CA ALA A 138 -16.05 -4.29 0.94
C ALA A 138 -14.93 -5.30 1.11
N SER A 139 -15.28 -6.59 1.10
CA SER A 139 -14.34 -7.69 0.90
C SER A 139 -14.56 -8.26 -0.50
N LEU A 140 -13.52 -8.29 -1.31
CA LEU A 140 -13.59 -8.76 -2.68
C LEU A 140 -13.50 -10.29 -2.72
N PRO A 141 -14.16 -10.97 -3.69
CA PRO A 141 -13.96 -12.40 -3.93
C PRO A 141 -12.48 -12.68 -4.17
N SER A 142 -11.84 -13.37 -3.24
CA SER A 142 -10.40 -13.59 -3.27
C SER A 142 -10.00 -14.69 -2.29
N GLY A 143 -8.82 -15.24 -2.48
CA GLY A 143 -8.24 -16.28 -1.61
C GLY A 143 -6.87 -16.66 -2.11
N GLY A 144 -6.19 -17.57 -1.39
CA GLY A 144 -4.82 -17.94 -1.69
C GLY A 144 -3.89 -16.73 -1.68
N ASP A 145 -2.98 -16.63 -2.65
CA ASP A 145 -2.22 -15.41 -2.86
C ASP A 145 -3.10 -14.38 -3.59
N ASN A 146 -3.30 -13.23 -2.98
CA ASN A 146 -4.15 -12.18 -3.51
C ASN A 146 -3.71 -10.83 -2.98
N SER A 147 -3.83 -9.77 -3.70
CA SER A 147 -3.69 -8.35 -3.29
C SER A 147 -3.49 -7.39 -4.47
N TYR A 148 -2.68 -6.34 -4.22
CA TYR A 148 -2.29 -5.26 -5.13
C TYR A 148 -3.47 -4.72 -5.92
N PRO A 149 -4.55 -4.28 -5.23
CA PRO A 149 -5.66 -3.68 -5.94
C PRO A 149 -5.22 -2.39 -6.62
N GLY A 150 -5.81 -2.12 -7.80
CA GLY A 150 -5.72 -0.86 -8.51
C GLY A 150 -7.11 -0.23 -8.58
N PHE A 151 -7.21 1.09 -8.48
CA PHE A 151 -8.49 1.79 -8.49
C PHE A 151 -8.46 3.02 -9.38
N VAL A 152 -9.53 3.24 -10.10
CA VAL A 152 -9.78 4.48 -10.84
C VAL A 152 -11.26 4.90 -10.64
N GLU A 153 -11.47 6.19 -10.41
CA GLU A 153 -12.79 6.81 -10.48
C GLU A 153 -13.15 7.09 -11.94
N LEU A 154 -14.33 6.69 -12.36
CA LEU A 154 -14.86 6.94 -13.70
C LEU A 154 -15.65 8.26 -13.73
N ASP A 155 -15.89 8.79 -14.93
CA ASP A 155 -16.56 10.09 -15.15
C ASP A 155 -17.98 10.15 -14.56
N ASP A 156 -18.65 9.00 -14.44
CA ASP A 156 -19.98 8.89 -13.81
C ASP A 156 -19.93 8.79 -12.28
N GLY A 157 -18.74 8.92 -11.67
CA GLY A 157 -18.52 8.82 -10.23
C GLY A 157 -18.50 7.39 -9.70
N THR A 158 -18.64 6.37 -10.54
CA THR A 158 -18.41 4.98 -10.17
C THR A 158 -16.91 4.70 -10.08
N GLY A 159 -16.53 3.61 -9.42
CA GLY A 159 -15.13 3.17 -9.31
C GLY A 159 -14.92 1.88 -10.10
N LEU A 160 -13.80 1.77 -10.81
CA LEU A 160 -13.32 0.50 -11.34
C LEU A 160 -12.17 0.03 -10.47
N ILE A 161 -12.25 -1.20 -9.98
CA ILE A 161 -11.21 -1.84 -9.17
C ILE A 161 -10.66 -3.06 -9.87
N SER A 162 -9.35 -3.27 -9.79
CA SER A 162 -8.66 -4.50 -10.19
C SER A 162 -7.96 -5.14 -8.99
N TRP A 163 -7.82 -6.44 -8.97
CA TRP A 163 -6.96 -7.18 -8.02
C TRP A 163 -6.57 -8.52 -8.61
N TYR A 164 -5.50 -9.12 -8.11
CA TYR A 164 -5.19 -10.51 -8.44
C TYR A 164 -5.60 -11.44 -7.29
N SER A 165 -5.89 -12.69 -7.62
CA SER A 165 -6.23 -13.70 -6.64
C SER A 165 -6.02 -15.12 -7.18
N SER A 166 -5.64 -16.02 -6.29
CA SER A 166 -5.40 -17.43 -6.57
C SER A 166 -6.46 -18.31 -5.89
N HIS A 167 -7.75 -17.96 -6.00
CA HIS A 167 -8.83 -18.69 -5.33
C HIS A 167 -9.57 -19.66 -6.24
N GLU A 168 -9.34 -19.58 -7.54
CA GLU A 168 -9.96 -20.47 -8.51
C GLU A 168 -9.07 -21.68 -8.84
N LYS A 169 -9.67 -22.68 -9.45
CA LYS A 169 -9.03 -23.89 -9.91
C LYS A 169 -9.24 -24.06 -11.40
N ASP A 170 -8.23 -24.51 -12.11
CA ASP A 170 -8.36 -24.95 -13.50
C ASP A 170 -9.14 -26.27 -13.60
N ALA A 171 -9.39 -26.73 -14.84
CA ALA A 171 -10.09 -27.97 -15.11
C ALA A 171 -9.40 -29.22 -14.54
N ASN A 172 -8.11 -29.14 -14.20
CA ASN A 172 -7.30 -30.22 -13.63
C ASN A 172 -7.20 -30.12 -12.09
N GLY A 173 -7.84 -29.10 -11.48
CA GLY A 173 -7.80 -28.86 -10.04
C GLY A 173 -6.56 -28.10 -9.54
N ASN A 174 -5.71 -27.59 -10.43
CA ASN A 174 -4.56 -26.78 -10.06
C ASN A 174 -5.02 -25.35 -9.69
N THR A 175 -4.32 -24.74 -8.77
CA THR A 175 -4.58 -23.32 -8.41
C THR A 175 -4.26 -22.42 -9.58
N GLU A 176 -5.23 -21.61 -9.96
CA GLU A 176 -5.09 -20.58 -10.99
C GLU A 176 -4.97 -19.21 -10.35
N CYS A 177 -4.04 -18.40 -10.85
CA CYS A 177 -3.90 -16.99 -10.46
C CYS A 177 -4.41 -16.10 -11.58
N ALA A 178 -5.45 -15.32 -11.29
CA ALA A 178 -6.09 -14.47 -12.28
C ALA A 178 -6.19 -13.01 -11.78
N ILE A 179 -6.38 -12.11 -12.73
CA ILE A 179 -6.69 -10.70 -12.47
C ILE A 179 -8.19 -10.50 -12.62
N TYR A 180 -8.80 -9.91 -11.62
CA TYR A 180 -10.22 -9.62 -11.56
C TYR A 180 -10.49 -8.13 -11.68
N LEU A 181 -11.64 -7.80 -12.22
CA LEU A 181 -12.16 -6.44 -12.34
C LEU A 181 -13.58 -6.37 -11.78
N ALA A 182 -13.93 -5.27 -11.14
CA ALA A 182 -15.28 -5.00 -10.70
C ALA A 182 -15.60 -3.51 -10.72
N ASN A 183 -16.87 -3.19 -11.01
CA ASN A 183 -17.40 -1.85 -10.84
C ASN A 183 -17.91 -1.67 -9.41
N LEU A 184 -17.56 -0.55 -8.81
CA LEU A 184 -17.98 -0.15 -7.48
C LEU A 184 -18.92 1.04 -7.55
N LYS A 185 -19.92 1.07 -6.69
CA LYS A 185 -20.80 2.24 -6.50
C LYS A 185 -20.78 2.65 -5.04
N LYS A 186 -20.68 3.96 -4.80
CA LYS A 186 -20.90 4.49 -3.44
C LYS A 186 -22.38 4.30 -3.07
N LYS A 187 -22.60 3.83 -1.86
CA LYS A 187 -23.93 3.82 -1.24
C LYS A 187 -24.15 5.10 -0.45
#